data_def56f54bc17474592194307d8626a04
#
_entry.id   def56f54bc17474592194307d8626a04
#
_cell.length_a   1.000
_cell.length_b   1.000
_cell.length_c   1.000
_cell.angle_alpha   90.00
_cell.angle_beta   90.00
_cell.angle_gamma   90.00
#
_symmetry.space_group_name_H-M   'P 1'
#
loop_
_entity.id
_entity.type
_entity.pdbx_description
1 polymer ?
#
loop_
_entity_poly.entity_id
_entity_poly.type
_entity_poly.pdbx_seq_one_letter_code
_entity_poly.pdbx_strand_id
1 'polypeptide(L)'
;CNGSGLPGFDRTGLPTSKVRPGKTDYNFDWDKSIYDSHDWAGRKKGQPFFMQVQLHGGKLRGASAAQYDRLDARVKNEFGKITDPQSVTLPPYYPRDSVLLRDWSTYLDTVRLTDQHVGKVIARLRKENLLENTLVVFFTDHGISHARGKQFLYDGGAHIPLVIRGPGIKKGTTRQDLVEHIDIAALSLAAA
;
A
#
# COMPACT_ATOMS: atom_id res chain seq x y z
N CYS A 1 16.12 1.79 -0.68
CA CYS A 1 15.53 1.76 0.69
C CYS A 1 14.22 0.96 0.68
N ASN A 2 14.01 0.13 1.69
CA ASN A 2 12.78 -0.64 1.85
C ASN A 2 12.16 -0.34 3.22
N GLY A 3 11.00 0.31 3.23
CA GLY A 3 10.25 0.62 4.46
C GLY A 3 9.09 -0.34 4.66
N SER A 4 9.13 -1.19 5.66
CA SER A 4 8.02 -2.06 6.02
C SER A 4 7.26 -1.52 7.22
N GLY A 5 5.95 -1.49 7.05
CA GLY A 5 4.99 -1.27 8.13
C GLY A 5 5.12 0.09 8.78
N LEU A 6 4.41 1.03 8.25
CA LEU A 6 4.23 2.35 8.83
C LEU A 6 3.02 2.39 9.77
N PRO A 7 3.21 2.22 11.07
CA PRO A 7 2.47 3.04 11.99
C PRO A 7 3.38 4.20 12.38
N GLY A 8 3.01 5.39 11.96
CA GLY A 8 3.77 6.59 12.23
C GLY A 8 5.18 6.56 11.62
N PHE A 9 5.34 7.17 10.49
CA PHE A 9 6.61 7.31 9.75
C PHE A 9 7.66 8.15 10.49
N ASP A 10 7.45 8.42 11.75
CA ASP A 10 8.39 9.10 12.60
C ASP A 10 9.28 8.07 13.30
N ARG A 11 10.32 7.64 12.59
CA ARG A 11 11.43 6.89 13.15
C ARG A 11 12.67 7.76 13.34
N THR A 12 12.48 9.02 13.58
CA THR A 12 13.53 9.92 14.03
C THR A 12 14.03 9.40 15.38
N GLY A 13 15.20 8.75 15.39
CA GLY A 13 15.84 8.26 16.58
C GLY A 13 16.07 6.74 16.69
N LEU A 14 15.67 5.92 15.71
CA LEU A 14 16.05 4.50 15.72
C LEU A 14 17.47 4.30 15.20
N PRO A 15 18.33 3.56 15.93
CA PRO A 15 19.66 3.26 15.44
C PRO A 15 19.58 2.47 14.11
N THR A 16 20.34 2.93 13.13
CA THR A 16 20.42 2.41 11.76
C THR A 16 20.92 0.95 11.67
N SER A 17 21.31 0.35 12.78
CA SER A 17 21.98 -0.95 12.83
C SER A 17 21.08 -2.19 12.72
N LYS A 18 19.75 -2.04 12.65
CA LYS A 18 18.82 -3.18 12.48
C LYS A 18 17.89 -2.95 11.30
N VAL A 19 18.49 -2.91 10.10
CA VAL A 19 17.71 -2.94 8.86
C VAL A 19 16.96 -4.28 8.80
N ARG A 20 15.65 -4.24 9.09
CA ARG A 20 14.77 -5.35 8.73
C ARG A 20 14.13 -4.98 7.40
N PRO A 21 14.52 -5.63 6.30
CA PRO A 21 13.80 -5.45 5.05
C PRO A 21 12.33 -5.76 5.29
N GLY A 22 11.46 -5.10 4.55
CA GLY A 22 10.04 -5.39 4.56
C GLY A 22 9.76 -6.86 4.24
N LYS A 23 8.51 -7.26 4.39
CA LYS A 23 8.08 -8.57 3.94
C LYS A 23 8.40 -8.70 2.45
N THR A 24 9.18 -9.71 2.12
CA THR A 24 9.43 -10.14 0.75
C THR A 24 8.89 -11.55 0.62
N ASP A 25 8.01 -11.76 -0.34
CA ASP A 25 7.46 -13.09 -0.64
C ASP A 25 8.29 -13.80 -1.72
N TYR A 26 9.59 -13.52 -1.77
CA TYR A 26 10.49 -14.22 -2.65
C TYR A 26 10.67 -15.67 -2.20
N ASN A 27 10.55 -16.59 -3.12
CA ASN A 27 10.81 -18.02 -2.92
C ASN A 27 12.20 -18.42 -3.44
N PHE A 28 13.15 -17.50 -3.39
CA PHE A 28 14.57 -17.68 -3.66
C PHE A 28 15.40 -16.93 -2.62
N ASP A 29 16.63 -17.39 -2.38
CA ASP A 29 17.58 -16.66 -1.57
C ASP A 29 18.03 -15.38 -2.26
N TRP A 30 18.02 -14.27 -1.53
CA TRP A 30 18.43 -12.98 -2.05
C TRP A 30 19.28 -12.22 -1.02
N ASP A 31 20.21 -11.41 -1.54
CA ASP A 31 21.08 -10.61 -0.71
C ASP A 31 20.31 -9.41 -0.12
N LYS A 32 20.14 -9.42 1.19
CA LYS A 32 19.46 -8.33 1.93
C LYS A 32 20.29 -7.06 2.00
N SER A 33 21.58 -7.12 1.71
CA SER A 33 22.49 -5.97 1.70
C SER A 33 22.29 -5.03 0.51
N ILE A 34 21.48 -5.41 -0.48
CA ILE A 34 21.09 -4.53 -1.59
C ILE A 34 20.35 -3.26 -1.13
N TYR A 35 19.82 -3.25 0.09
CA TYR A 35 19.15 -2.09 0.65
C TYR A 35 20.07 -1.35 1.64
N ASP A 36 20.37 -0.09 1.35
CA ASP A 36 21.21 0.75 2.21
C ASP A 36 20.54 1.11 3.53
N SER A 37 19.22 1.33 3.52
CA SER A 37 18.48 1.74 4.73
C SER A 37 16.98 1.48 4.60
N HIS A 38 16.22 1.70 5.67
CA HIS A 38 14.74 1.66 5.66
C HIS A 38 14.10 2.99 5.34
N ASP A 39 14.88 4.05 5.21
CA ASP A 39 14.38 5.40 5.07
C ASP A 39 15.28 6.20 4.13
N TRP A 40 14.69 7.05 3.29
CA TRP A 40 15.45 7.93 2.39
C TRP A 40 16.20 9.05 3.12
N ALA A 41 15.89 9.31 4.40
CA ALA A 41 16.59 10.30 5.20
C ALA A 41 18.08 9.93 5.45
N GLY A 42 18.43 8.64 5.37
CA GLY A 42 19.81 8.17 5.53
C GLY A 42 20.73 8.49 4.34
N ARG A 43 20.20 9.03 3.24
CA ARG A 43 21.01 9.39 2.07
C ARG A 43 21.84 10.66 2.28
N LYS A 44 22.91 10.80 1.52
CA LYS A 44 23.69 12.06 1.46
C LYS A 44 22.84 13.18 0.83
N LYS A 45 23.14 14.43 1.18
CA LYS A 45 22.47 15.59 0.56
C LYS A 45 22.65 15.56 -0.97
N GLY A 46 21.54 15.69 -1.69
CA GLY A 46 21.53 15.64 -3.16
C GLY A 46 21.62 14.24 -3.78
N GLN A 47 21.79 13.20 -2.98
CA GLN A 47 21.81 11.83 -3.48
C GLN A 47 20.39 11.39 -3.87
N PRO A 48 20.16 10.84 -5.07
CA PRO A 48 18.89 10.25 -5.44
C PRO A 48 18.59 9.02 -4.58
N PHE A 49 17.33 8.62 -4.51
CA PHE A 49 16.90 7.43 -3.78
C PHE A 49 15.86 6.64 -4.55
N PHE A 50 15.88 5.34 -4.34
CA PHE A 50 14.78 4.43 -4.66
C PHE A 50 14.22 3.89 -3.35
N MET A 51 12.91 4.04 -3.13
CA MET A 51 12.27 3.64 -1.89
C MET A 51 11.04 2.79 -2.16
N GLN A 52 11.01 1.60 -1.60
CA GLN A 52 9.83 0.75 -1.55
C GLN A 52 9.15 0.90 -0.19
N VAL A 53 7.88 1.26 -0.18
CA VAL A 53 7.08 1.42 1.04
C VAL A 53 5.95 0.39 1.02
N GLN A 54 5.99 -0.56 1.95
CA GLN A 54 4.93 -1.57 2.08
C GLN A 54 3.83 -1.08 3.02
N LEU A 55 2.60 -1.08 2.54
CA LEU A 55 1.42 -0.71 3.30
C LEU A 55 0.54 -1.95 3.51
N HIS A 56 0.05 -2.12 4.73
CA HIS A 56 -0.66 -3.36 5.10
C HIS A 56 -2.19 -3.19 5.25
N GLY A 57 -2.72 -1.96 5.07
CA GLY A 57 -4.11 -1.64 5.37
C GLY A 57 -5.10 -2.61 4.73
N GLY A 58 -5.23 -2.61 3.42
CA GLY A 58 -6.19 -3.46 2.69
C GLY A 58 -5.98 -4.97 2.82
N LYS A 59 -4.90 -5.41 3.47
CA LYS A 59 -4.62 -6.81 3.79
C LYS A 59 -5.06 -7.21 5.20
N LEU A 60 -5.38 -6.24 6.05
CA LEU A 60 -5.81 -6.50 7.41
C LEU A 60 -7.22 -7.11 7.39
N ARG A 61 -7.35 -8.30 7.96
CA ARG A 61 -8.62 -9.02 8.08
C ARG A 61 -8.72 -9.66 9.45
N GLY A 62 -9.94 -9.85 9.91
CA GLY A 62 -10.23 -10.62 11.11
C GLY A 62 -10.35 -12.11 10.77
N ALA A 63 -9.71 -12.96 11.55
CA ALA A 63 -9.94 -14.40 11.55
C ALA A 63 -10.86 -14.83 12.72
N SER A 64 -11.25 -13.88 13.58
CA SER A 64 -12.17 -14.09 14.70
C SER A 64 -12.89 -12.80 15.05
N ALA A 65 -14.01 -12.89 15.75
CA ALA A 65 -14.78 -11.73 16.22
C ALA A 65 -13.87 -10.70 16.95
N ALA A 66 -13.03 -11.18 17.85
CA ALA A 66 -12.11 -10.30 18.60
C ALA A 66 -11.06 -9.59 17.74
N GLN A 67 -10.71 -10.14 16.58
CA GLN A 67 -9.83 -9.45 15.63
C GLN A 67 -10.58 -8.38 14.84
N TYR A 68 -11.80 -8.66 14.43
CA TYR A 68 -12.68 -7.64 13.83
C TYR A 68 -12.93 -6.48 14.79
N ASP A 69 -13.24 -6.77 16.05
CA ASP A 69 -13.48 -5.73 17.07
C ASP A 69 -12.26 -4.83 17.28
N ARG A 70 -11.04 -5.41 17.23
CA ARG A 70 -9.80 -4.63 17.28
C ARG A 70 -9.60 -3.73 16.05
N LEU A 71 -9.93 -4.24 14.85
CA LEU A 71 -9.87 -3.45 13.62
C LEU A 71 -10.89 -2.31 13.66
N ASP A 72 -12.11 -2.60 14.06
CA ASP A 72 -13.17 -1.62 14.20
C ASP A 72 -12.80 -0.52 15.20
N ALA A 73 -12.24 -0.90 16.37
CA ALA A 73 -11.76 0.04 17.37
C ALA A 73 -10.64 0.93 16.81
N ARG A 74 -9.69 0.37 16.07
CA ARG A 74 -8.63 1.13 15.41
C ARG A 74 -9.20 2.13 14.39
N VAL A 75 -10.09 1.67 13.51
CA VAL A 75 -10.72 2.50 12.50
C VAL A 75 -11.55 3.61 13.13
N LYS A 76 -12.31 3.30 14.17
CA LYS A 76 -13.08 4.28 14.93
C LYS A 76 -12.18 5.34 15.58
N ASN A 77 -11.04 4.94 16.13
CA ASN A 77 -10.07 5.87 16.70
C ASN A 77 -9.45 6.80 15.64
N GLU A 78 -9.15 6.29 14.44
CA GLU A 78 -8.52 7.07 13.35
C GLU A 78 -9.51 7.96 12.60
N PHE A 79 -10.76 7.51 12.41
CA PHE A 79 -11.74 8.16 11.52
C PHE A 79 -13.06 8.56 12.20
N GLY A 80 -13.20 8.34 13.51
CA GLY A 80 -14.41 8.66 14.29
C GLY A 80 -15.56 7.66 14.10
N LYS A 81 -15.59 6.91 13.00
CA LYS A 81 -16.62 5.92 12.68
C LYS A 81 -16.10 4.79 11.82
N ILE A 82 -16.73 3.63 11.93
CA ILE A 82 -16.59 2.51 11.01
C ILE A 82 -17.62 2.61 9.87
N THR A 83 -17.38 1.89 8.80
CA THR A 83 -18.35 1.72 7.72
C THR A 83 -19.50 0.82 8.19
N ASP A 84 -20.74 1.24 8.01
CA ASP A 84 -21.91 0.41 8.31
C ASP A 84 -21.96 -0.79 7.36
N PRO A 85 -21.92 -2.03 7.88
CA PRO A 85 -22.01 -3.22 7.05
C PRO A 85 -23.27 -3.29 6.18
N GLN A 86 -24.37 -2.69 6.61
CA GLN A 86 -25.61 -2.69 5.83
C GLN A 86 -25.56 -1.71 4.64
N SER A 87 -24.70 -0.71 4.68
CA SER A 87 -24.55 0.30 3.63
C SER A 87 -23.64 -0.10 2.48
N VAL A 88 -22.90 -1.23 2.59
CA VAL A 88 -21.92 -1.61 1.58
C VAL A 88 -22.58 -2.32 0.39
N THR A 89 -22.02 -2.07 -0.80
CA THR A 89 -22.33 -2.82 -2.01
C THR A 89 -21.34 -3.96 -2.17
N LEU A 90 -21.82 -5.18 -2.12
CA LEU A 90 -21.00 -6.36 -2.39
C LEU A 90 -20.82 -6.56 -3.89
N PRO A 91 -19.72 -7.18 -4.34
CA PRO A 91 -19.63 -7.73 -5.68
C PRO A 91 -20.83 -8.64 -5.99
N PRO A 92 -21.34 -8.66 -7.23
CA PRO A 92 -22.59 -9.34 -7.58
C PRO A 92 -22.55 -10.86 -7.38
N TYR A 93 -21.39 -11.45 -7.26
CA TYR A 93 -21.19 -12.88 -7.01
C TYR A 93 -21.11 -13.24 -5.52
N TYR A 94 -21.26 -12.29 -4.60
CA TYR A 94 -21.36 -12.57 -3.17
C TYR A 94 -22.80 -12.50 -2.71
N PRO A 95 -23.26 -13.51 -1.94
CA PRO A 95 -24.56 -13.41 -1.28
C PRO A 95 -24.54 -12.28 -0.22
N ARG A 96 -25.71 -11.66 -0.02
CA ARG A 96 -25.86 -10.62 1.00
C ARG A 96 -26.06 -11.26 2.39
N ASP A 97 -24.98 -11.78 2.94
CA ASP A 97 -24.91 -12.44 4.23
C ASP A 97 -24.23 -11.53 5.27
N SER A 98 -24.62 -11.62 6.52
CA SER A 98 -24.11 -10.75 7.60
C SER A 98 -22.61 -10.86 7.82
N VAL A 99 -22.03 -12.06 7.66
CA VAL A 99 -20.58 -12.28 7.79
C VAL A 99 -19.84 -11.60 6.64
N LEU A 100 -20.33 -11.77 5.41
CA LEU A 100 -19.71 -11.14 4.24
C LEU A 100 -19.86 -9.62 4.25
N LEU A 101 -20.99 -9.10 4.69
CA LEU A 101 -21.20 -7.66 4.84
C LEU A 101 -20.22 -7.06 5.84
N ARG A 102 -20.03 -7.72 6.99
CA ARG A 102 -19.04 -7.29 7.99
C ARG A 102 -17.61 -7.37 7.47
N ASP A 103 -17.24 -8.49 6.85
CA ASP A 103 -15.90 -8.67 6.29
C ASP A 103 -15.60 -7.61 5.21
N TRP A 104 -16.56 -7.34 4.33
CA TRP A 104 -16.43 -6.34 3.27
C TRP A 104 -16.34 -4.91 3.81
N SER A 105 -17.17 -4.54 4.78
CA SER A 105 -17.09 -3.22 5.41
C SER A 105 -15.76 -3.00 6.13
N THR A 106 -15.26 -4.02 6.84
CA THR A 106 -13.94 -3.99 7.46
C THR A 106 -12.83 -3.86 6.41
N TYR A 107 -12.93 -4.58 5.29
CA TYR A 107 -11.98 -4.42 4.18
C TYR A 107 -11.95 -2.97 3.67
N LEU A 108 -13.10 -2.37 3.40
CA LEU A 108 -13.17 -0.97 2.95
C LEU A 108 -12.55 0.00 3.96
N ASP A 109 -12.79 -0.22 5.25
CA ASP A 109 -12.18 0.57 6.31
C ASP A 109 -10.66 0.39 6.38
N THR A 110 -10.15 -0.81 6.16
CA THR A 110 -8.69 -1.03 6.13
C THR A 110 -8.04 -0.45 4.87
N VAL A 111 -8.78 -0.32 3.76
CA VAL A 111 -8.34 0.47 2.59
C VAL A 111 -8.22 1.96 2.94
N ARG A 112 -9.13 2.51 3.74
CA ARG A 112 -9.01 3.90 4.26
C ARG A 112 -7.74 4.10 5.09
N LEU A 113 -7.32 3.11 5.88
CA LEU A 113 -6.03 3.15 6.59
C LEU A 113 -4.86 3.17 5.61
N THR A 114 -4.94 2.43 4.51
CA THR A 114 -3.92 2.47 3.45
C THR A 114 -3.84 3.86 2.83
N ASP A 115 -4.97 4.46 2.48
CA ASP A 115 -5.03 5.81 1.90
C ASP A 115 -4.42 6.86 2.84
N GLN A 116 -4.74 6.79 4.13
CA GLN A 116 -4.13 7.66 5.15
C GLN A 116 -2.60 7.50 5.19
N HIS A 117 -2.10 6.27 5.08
CA HIS A 117 -0.66 6.02 5.06
C HIS A 117 0.00 6.56 3.78
N VAL A 118 -0.63 6.40 2.62
CA VAL A 118 -0.18 7.05 1.36
C VAL A 118 -0.12 8.56 1.56
N GLY A 119 -1.17 9.14 2.15
CA GLY A 119 -1.21 10.57 2.48
C GLY A 119 -0.03 11.02 3.34
N LYS A 120 0.36 10.23 4.36
CA LYS A 120 1.54 10.52 5.21
C LYS A 120 2.84 10.51 4.41
N VAL A 121 3.02 9.55 3.50
CA VAL A 121 4.22 9.49 2.62
C VAL A 121 4.28 10.73 1.73
N ILE A 122 3.18 11.08 1.08
CA ILE A 122 3.10 12.26 0.20
C ILE A 122 3.34 13.56 0.99
N ALA A 123 2.74 13.69 2.18
CA ALA A 123 2.95 14.85 3.04
C ALA A 123 4.43 15.00 3.46
N ARG A 124 5.10 13.90 3.76
CA ARG A 124 6.52 13.91 4.09
C ARG A 124 7.39 14.32 2.90
N LEU A 125 7.17 13.75 1.72
CA LEU A 125 7.87 14.16 0.50
C LEU A 125 7.68 15.65 0.22
N ARG A 126 6.48 16.20 0.44
CA ARG A 126 6.19 17.62 0.30
C ARG A 126 6.93 18.46 1.33
N LYS A 127 6.91 18.06 2.61
CA LYS A 127 7.60 18.74 3.71
C LYS A 127 9.13 18.83 3.47
N GLU A 128 9.69 17.79 2.86
CA GLU A 128 11.13 17.71 2.55
C GLU A 128 11.48 18.33 1.18
N ASN A 129 10.53 18.95 0.48
CA ASN A 129 10.70 19.54 -0.86
C ASN A 129 11.17 18.51 -1.93
N LEU A 130 10.80 17.26 -1.77
CA LEU A 130 11.16 16.17 -2.68
C LEU A 130 10.05 15.81 -3.65
N LEU A 131 8.79 16.13 -3.33
CA LEU A 131 7.61 15.63 -4.01
C LEU A 131 7.58 15.96 -5.50
N GLU A 132 8.02 17.16 -5.89
CA GLU A 132 7.96 17.61 -7.29
C GLU A 132 9.08 16.99 -8.17
N ASN A 133 10.10 16.43 -7.54
CA ASN A 133 11.19 15.71 -8.23
C ASN A 133 11.22 14.23 -7.87
N THR A 134 10.06 13.64 -7.51
CA THR A 134 9.96 12.23 -7.18
C THR A 134 8.86 11.58 -8.01
N LEU A 135 9.20 10.50 -8.71
CA LEU A 135 8.22 9.60 -9.30
C LEU A 135 7.64 8.74 -8.19
N VAL A 136 6.35 8.86 -7.95
CA VAL A 136 5.61 8.06 -6.98
C VAL A 136 4.71 7.08 -7.74
N VAL A 137 4.90 5.80 -7.49
CA VAL A 137 4.11 4.73 -8.07
C VAL A 137 3.38 4.01 -6.94
N PHE A 138 2.06 4.04 -6.95
CA PHE A 138 1.21 3.28 -6.04
C PHE A 138 0.56 2.13 -6.78
N PHE A 139 0.70 0.92 -6.27
CA PHE A 139 0.09 -0.29 -6.84
C PHE A 139 -0.09 -1.36 -5.76
N THR A 140 -0.84 -2.40 -6.08
CA THR A 140 -0.90 -3.63 -5.26
C THR A 140 -0.20 -4.78 -5.99
N ASP A 141 0.35 -5.72 -5.24
CA ASP A 141 1.02 -6.91 -5.78
C ASP A 141 0.04 -7.91 -6.40
N HIS A 142 -1.20 -7.89 -5.97
CA HIS A 142 -2.31 -8.73 -6.46
C HIS A 142 -3.65 -8.11 -6.04
N GLY A 143 -4.74 -8.68 -6.50
CA GLY A 143 -6.09 -8.29 -6.11
C GLY A 143 -6.44 -8.65 -4.66
N ILE A 144 -7.67 -8.35 -4.27
CA ILE A 144 -8.16 -8.53 -2.90
C ILE A 144 -8.08 -9.99 -2.44
N SER A 145 -7.86 -10.18 -1.12
CA SER A 145 -7.77 -11.52 -0.51
C SER A 145 -9.13 -12.17 -0.24
N HIS A 146 -10.13 -11.82 -1.02
CA HIS A 146 -11.48 -12.40 -0.97
C HIS A 146 -11.65 -13.48 -2.04
N ALA A 147 -12.75 -14.24 -1.97
CA ALA A 147 -13.07 -15.22 -2.99
C ALA A 147 -13.10 -14.58 -4.38
N ARG A 148 -12.60 -15.27 -5.40
CA ARG A 148 -12.43 -14.79 -6.78
C ARG A 148 -11.48 -13.59 -6.94
N GLY A 149 -10.76 -13.22 -5.90
CA GLY A 149 -9.69 -12.20 -5.93
C GLY A 149 -8.31 -12.85 -6.05
N LYS A 150 -7.42 -12.62 -5.07
CA LYS A 150 -6.08 -13.22 -5.01
C LYS A 150 -6.11 -14.71 -5.36
N GLN A 151 -5.17 -15.19 -6.16
CA GLN A 151 -5.01 -16.55 -6.67
C GLN A 151 -5.89 -16.91 -7.87
N PHE A 152 -6.75 -16.02 -8.32
CA PHE A 152 -7.62 -16.27 -9.47
C PHE A 152 -7.40 -15.23 -10.56
N LEU A 153 -7.48 -15.64 -11.81
CA LEU A 153 -7.37 -14.78 -12.99
C LEU A 153 -8.71 -14.11 -13.37
N TYR A 154 -9.56 -13.89 -12.38
CA TYR A 154 -10.72 -13.03 -12.54
C TYR A 154 -10.32 -11.56 -12.42
N ASP A 155 -11.18 -10.67 -12.85
CA ASP A 155 -10.96 -9.22 -12.76
C ASP A 155 -10.57 -8.77 -11.34
N GLY A 156 -11.26 -9.24 -10.32
CA GLY A 156 -10.92 -8.95 -8.92
C GLY A 156 -9.54 -9.44 -8.43
N GLY A 157 -8.90 -10.33 -9.18
CA GLY A 157 -7.55 -10.83 -8.89
C GLY A 157 -6.45 -10.20 -9.73
N ALA A 158 -6.75 -9.89 -10.99
CA ALA A 158 -5.78 -9.44 -11.97
C ALA A 158 -5.84 -7.93 -12.25
N HIS A 159 -7.02 -7.31 -12.19
CA HIS A 159 -7.20 -5.88 -12.40
C HIS A 159 -6.90 -5.10 -11.10
N ILE A 160 -5.63 -4.76 -10.91
CA ILE A 160 -5.15 -4.06 -9.72
C ILE A 160 -5.04 -2.55 -9.94
N PRO A 161 -5.16 -1.74 -8.89
CA PRO A 161 -4.96 -0.30 -9.01
C PRO A 161 -3.49 0.02 -9.30
N LEU A 162 -3.27 0.94 -10.24
CA LEU A 162 -1.98 1.56 -10.52
C LEU A 162 -2.17 3.07 -10.64
N VAL A 163 -1.49 3.82 -9.77
CA VAL A 163 -1.52 5.29 -9.80
C VAL A 163 -0.09 5.82 -9.85
N ILE A 164 0.19 6.69 -10.81
CA ILE A 164 1.52 7.24 -11.02
C ILE A 164 1.45 8.77 -10.94
N ARG A 165 2.39 9.34 -10.20
CA ARG A 165 2.60 10.78 -10.09
C ARG A 165 4.08 11.09 -10.16
N GLY A 166 4.45 12.16 -10.86
CA GLY A 166 5.84 12.63 -10.90
C GLY A 166 6.13 13.59 -12.03
N PRO A 167 7.40 13.95 -12.21
CA PRO A 167 7.86 14.76 -13.33
C PRO A 167 7.43 14.12 -14.67
N GLY A 168 6.95 14.94 -15.59
CA GLY A 168 6.50 14.47 -16.92
C GLY A 168 5.17 13.72 -16.95
N ILE A 169 4.58 13.38 -15.81
CA ILE A 169 3.27 12.69 -15.76
C ILE A 169 2.13 13.71 -15.84
N LYS A 170 1.28 13.57 -16.85
CA LYS A 170 0.10 14.43 -17.04
C LYS A 170 -0.91 14.18 -15.91
N LYS A 171 -1.27 15.24 -15.20
CA LYS A 171 -2.24 15.20 -14.09
C LYS A 171 -3.67 14.93 -14.59
N GLY A 172 -4.45 14.21 -13.78
CA GLY A 172 -5.88 14.01 -14.01
C GLY A 172 -6.21 13.18 -15.26
N THR A 173 -5.29 12.33 -15.71
CA THR A 173 -5.53 11.43 -16.84
C THR A 173 -5.76 10.01 -16.37
N THR A 174 -6.68 9.32 -17.04
CA THR A 174 -6.85 7.87 -16.93
C THR A 174 -6.42 7.23 -18.25
N ARG A 175 -5.70 6.13 -18.18
CA ARG A 175 -5.26 5.34 -19.32
C ARG A 175 -6.02 4.01 -19.31
N GLN A 176 -6.26 3.48 -20.51
CA GLN A 176 -6.92 2.18 -20.74
C GLN A 176 -5.96 1.13 -21.32
N ASP A 177 -4.68 1.46 -21.35
CA ASP A 177 -3.67 0.53 -21.86
C ASP A 177 -3.52 -0.64 -20.91
N LEU A 178 -3.18 -1.80 -21.43
CA LEU A 178 -2.77 -2.94 -20.64
C LEU A 178 -1.36 -2.66 -20.09
N VAL A 179 -1.23 -2.80 -18.79
CA VAL A 179 0.02 -2.58 -18.04
C VAL A 179 0.23 -3.75 -17.08
N GLU A 180 1.46 -4.20 -16.99
CA GLU A 180 1.86 -5.27 -16.07
C GLU A 180 2.88 -4.78 -15.05
N HIS A 181 3.12 -5.55 -13.99
CA HIS A 181 4.12 -5.20 -12.97
C HIS A 181 5.53 -5.05 -13.54
N ILE A 182 5.87 -5.77 -14.60
CA ILE A 182 7.19 -5.67 -15.25
C ILE A 182 7.43 -4.27 -15.83
N ASP A 183 6.38 -3.56 -16.24
CA ASP A 183 6.47 -2.20 -16.77
C ASP A 183 6.93 -1.19 -15.70
N ILE A 184 6.67 -1.49 -14.42
CA ILE A 184 7.14 -0.67 -13.29
C ILE A 184 8.66 -0.66 -13.20
N ALA A 185 9.31 -1.78 -13.53
CA ALA A 185 10.77 -1.85 -13.57
C ALA A 185 11.32 -0.96 -14.70
N ALA A 186 10.76 -1.06 -15.90
CA ALA A 186 11.14 -0.22 -17.04
C ALA A 186 10.90 1.27 -16.75
N LEU A 187 9.74 1.61 -16.16
CA LEU A 187 9.42 2.99 -15.74
C LEU A 187 10.42 3.51 -14.70
N SER A 188 10.79 2.69 -13.72
CA SER A 188 11.73 3.07 -12.67
C SER A 188 13.13 3.34 -13.24
N LEU A 189 13.59 2.50 -14.16
CA LEU A 189 14.88 2.67 -14.85
C LEU A 189 14.88 3.91 -15.75
N ALA A 190 13.77 4.19 -16.43
CA ALA A 190 13.66 5.38 -17.28
C ALA A 190 13.61 6.69 -16.47
N ALA A 191 13.23 6.64 -15.20
CA ALA A 191 13.16 7.79 -14.30
C ALA A 191 14.46 8.06 -13.54
N ALA A 192 15.39 7.11 -13.52
CA ALA A 192 16.67 7.18 -12.82
C ALA A 192 17.76 7.83 -13.68
#